data_8353cc5f2595de7eceb5b2aefec0099f
#
_entry.id   8353cc5f2595de7eceb5b2aefec0099f
#
_cell.length_a   1.000
_cell.length_b   1.000
_cell.length_c   1.000
_cell.angle_alpha   90.00
_cell.angle_beta   90.00
_cell.angle_gamma   90.00
#
_symmetry.space_group_name_H-M   'P 1'
#
loop_
_entity.id
_entity.type
_entity.pdbx_description
1 polymer ?
#
loop_
_entity_poly.entity_id
_entity_poly.type
_entity_poly.pdbx_seq_one_letter_code
_entity_poly.pdbx_strand_id
1 'polypeptide(L)'
;MQKYWWHKATIYQIYPKSFMDSNGDGIGDLKGITSKLDYLQKLGITALWLSPVYDSPMDDNGYDIANYEAIADIFGDMNDMDELLVEAEKRDIQIIMDLVVNHTSDEHAWFIEARENPESPERDFYIWRDEPNELVSVFSGSAWEYDETSGQYYLHFFSKKQPDLNWENPQLRQKVYDMMNFWIDKGIGGFRMDVIDMIGKIPDQLIDTNGPKLHDYIKEMNQASFGKHDLLTVGETWGATPEITKQYSNPDNQELSMVFQFEHIGLQHKPDSPKWEYEKELDVSALKAIFNKWQTELELGQGWNSLFWNNHDLPRILSMWGDTGVYREKSAKALAILLHLMRGTPYIYQGEEIGMTNYPFRTLEELNDIESLNYAKEALEKGASLENIMDQIRQVGRDNARTPMQWDASKNAGFSTSDKTWLPVNPNYKDINVESALANPESIFYTYQKLVALRKTQDWLVDADFELLETTDKVFAYIRKTKDSSYLVVVNLSDQEQDFCYDFERAEVVIANTELEPITDQGKLQAWDAICVKMK
;
A
#
# COMPACT_ATOMS: atom_id res chain seq x y z
N MET A 1 -20.33 14.80 -12.39
CA MET A 1 -19.76 14.12 -11.22
C MET A 1 -19.19 15.17 -10.27
N GLN A 2 -19.41 15.03 -8.98
CA GLN A 2 -18.73 15.83 -7.96
C GLN A 2 -17.23 15.50 -8.00
N LYS A 3 -16.36 16.52 -8.13
CA LYS A 3 -14.91 16.34 -8.13
C LYS A 3 -14.38 16.57 -6.71
N TYR A 4 -13.61 15.60 -6.23
CA TYR A 4 -12.92 15.67 -4.95
C TYR A 4 -11.44 15.91 -5.18
N TRP A 5 -10.73 16.47 -4.20
CA TRP A 5 -9.30 16.78 -4.32
C TRP A 5 -8.45 15.52 -4.59
N TRP A 6 -8.83 14.37 -4.04
CA TRP A 6 -8.11 13.11 -4.22
C TRP A 6 -8.21 12.52 -5.63
N HIS A 7 -9.14 12.95 -6.47
CA HIS A 7 -9.19 12.51 -7.88
C HIS A 7 -7.95 12.96 -8.67
N LYS A 8 -7.36 14.10 -8.28
CA LYS A 8 -6.13 14.64 -8.87
C LYS A 8 -4.90 14.50 -7.97
N ALA A 9 -5.04 13.81 -6.85
CA ALA A 9 -3.95 13.54 -5.94
C ALA A 9 -3.07 12.40 -6.42
N THR A 10 -1.82 12.42 -5.95
CA THR A 10 -0.93 11.27 -5.87
C THR A 10 -0.48 11.16 -4.43
N ILE A 11 -0.61 9.97 -3.85
CA ILE A 11 -0.31 9.70 -2.45
C ILE A 11 1.02 8.94 -2.38
N TYR A 12 1.87 9.32 -1.45
CA TYR A 12 3.14 8.65 -1.18
C TYR A 12 3.07 7.95 0.17
N GLN A 13 3.31 6.64 0.19
CA GLN A 13 3.34 5.88 1.43
C GLN A 13 4.73 5.92 2.04
N ILE A 14 4.78 6.31 3.32
CA ILE A 14 5.98 6.24 4.16
C ILE A 14 5.83 5.09 5.16
N TYR A 15 6.86 4.24 5.23
CA TYR A 15 7.09 3.29 6.32
C TYR A 15 8.05 3.94 7.32
N PRO A 16 7.56 4.48 8.45
CA PRO A 16 8.33 5.40 9.29
C PRO A 16 9.66 4.86 9.78
N LYS A 17 9.70 3.60 10.22
CA LYS A 17 10.95 2.95 10.70
C LYS A 17 12.08 2.97 9.68
N SER A 18 11.77 3.08 8.38
CA SER A 18 12.74 2.92 7.28
C SER A 18 12.86 4.14 6.38
N PHE A 19 12.27 5.28 6.73
CA PHE A 19 12.32 6.43 5.84
C PHE A 19 13.55 7.32 6.09
N MET A 20 13.71 7.85 7.30
CA MET A 20 14.88 8.65 7.69
C MET A 20 15.04 8.67 9.20
N ASP A 21 16.22 8.34 9.68
CA ASP A 21 16.62 8.42 11.09
C ASP A 21 17.26 9.78 11.36
N SER A 22 16.67 10.58 12.24
CA SER A 22 17.17 11.91 12.60
C SER A 22 18.05 11.93 13.85
N ASN A 23 17.91 10.92 14.73
CA ASN A 23 18.57 10.89 16.04
C ASN A 23 19.78 9.94 16.11
N GLY A 24 19.98 9.09 15.10
CA GLY A 24 21.13 8.21 14.98
C GLY A 24 20.99 6.90 15.77
N ASP A 25 19.79 6.44 16.06
CA ASP A 25 19.54 5.17 16.75
C ASP A 25 19.36 3.97 15.80
N GLY A 26 19.30 4.22 14.49
CA GLY A 26 19.15 3.19 13.46
C GLY A 26 17.70 2.94 13.03
N ILE A 27 16.76 3.72 13.55
CA ILE A 27 15.32 3.63 13.28
C ILE A 27 14.84 4.98 12.72
N GLY A 28 14.04 4.97 11.67
CA GLY A 28 13.43 6.19 11.14
C GLY A 28 12.41 6.79 12.11
N ASP A 29 12.23 8.11 12.05
CA ASP A 29 11.40 8.86 12.99
C ASP A 29 10.65 10.03 12.33
N LEU A 30 9.74 10.69 13.08
CA LEU A 30 8.92 11.79 12.59
C LEU A 30 9.74 13.01 12.17
N LYS A 31 10.79 13.36 12.92
CA LYS A 31 11.70 14.44 12.54
C LYS A 31 12.47 14.13 11.26
N GLY A 32 12.83 12.87 11.06
CA GLY A 32 13.41 12.38 9.81
C GLY A 32 12.45 12.59 8.63
N ILE A 33 11.17 12.24 8.80
CA ILE A 33 10.14 12.51 7.78
C ILE A 33 10.03 14.01 7.50
N THR A 34 9.92 14.83 8.53
CA THR A 34 9.86 16.29 8.42
C THR A 34 11.05 16.86 7.63
N SER A 35 12.25 16.32 7.86
CA SER A 35 13.47 16.74 7.15
C SER A 35 13.47 16.45 5.65
N LYS A 36 12.60 15.56 5.18
CA LYS A 36 12.50 15.12 3.78
C LYS A 36 11.28 15.67 3.04
N LEU A 37 10.49 16.53 3.67
CA LEU A 37 9.30 17.11 3.04
C LEU A 37 9.60 17.92 1.77
N ASP A 38 10.74 18.57 1.67
CA ASP A 38 11.15 19.30 0.46
C ASP A 38 11.42 18.35 -0.72
N TYR A 39 11.97 17.17 -0.45
CA TYR A 39 12.12 16.11 -1.46
C TYR A 39 10.75 15.62 -1.98
N LEU A 40 9.82 15.39 -1.06
CA LEU A 40 8.47 14.94 -1.39
C LEU A 40 7.66 16.03 -2.12
N GLN A 41 7.82 17.29 -1.73
CA GLN A 41 7.27 18.43 -2.47
C GLN A 41 7.85 18.54 -3.88
N LYS A 42 9.15 18.30 -4.05
CA LYS A 42 9.81 18.28 -5.37
C LYS A 42 9.27 17.17 -6.26
N LEU A 43 8.99 15.97 -5.71
CA LEU A 43 8.32 14.90 -6.43
C LEU A 43 6.90 15.33 -6.87
N GLY A 44 6.29 16.22 -6.09
CA GLY A 44 5.00 16.83 -6.41
C GLY A 44 3.80 16.13 -5.78
N ILE A 45 4.00 15.22 -4.83
CA ILE A 45 2.91 14.47 -4.18
C ILE A 45 1.92 15.38 -3.47
N THR A 46 0.71 14.89 -3.26
CA THR A 46 -0.40 15.66 -2.65
C THR A 46 -0.64 15.26 -1.20
N ALA A 47 -0.37 14.01 -0.86
CA ALA A 47 -0.54 13.50 0.49
C ALA A 47 0.50 12.43 0.82
N LEU A 48 0.78 12.29 2.12
CA LEU A 48 1.60 11.23 2.71
C LEU A 48 0.70 10.28 3.49
N TRP A 49 0.70 9.00 3.16
CA TRP A 49 0.17 7.98 4.04
C TRP A 49 1.30 7.47 4.92
N LEU A 50 1.17 7.63 6.23
CA LEU A 50 2.08 7.10 7.24
C LEU A 50 1.56 5.74 7.71
N SER A 51 2.36 4.68 7.60
CA SER A 51 2.13 3.45 8.38
C SER A 51 2.15 3.80 9.87
N PRO A 52 1.55 2.98 10.77
CA PRO A 52 1.26 3.40 12.12
C PRO A 52 2.47 3.96 12.90
N VAL A 53 2.26 5.09 13.57
CA VAL A 53 3.25 5.75 14.45
C VAL A 53 2.78 5.83 15.90
N TYR A 54 1.61 5.25 16.20
CA TYR A 54 1.03 5.24 17.53
C TYR A 54 1.87 4.42 18.51
N ASP A 55 1.64 4.63 19.82
CA ASP A 55 2.26 3.83 20.86
C ASP A 55 1.95 2.34 20.67
N SER A 56 3.00 1.53 20.62
CA SER A 56 2.95 0.12 20.25
C SER A 56 4.15 -0.64 20.80
N PRO A 57 3.98 -1.88 21.29
CA PRO A 57 5.10 -2.77 21.61
C PRO A 57 5.86 -3.30 20.37
N MET A 58 5.37 -3.03 19.15
CA MET A 58 6.03 -3.37 17.87
C MET A 58 6.13 -4.88 17.57
N ASP A 59 5.19 -5.68 18.04
CA ASP A 59 5.10 -7.11 17.69
C ASP A 59 4.87 -7.30 16.19
N ASP A 60 3.98 -6.48 15.61
CA ASP A 60 3.74 -6.39 14.16
C ASP A 60 4.09 -4.98 13.64
N ASN A 61 5.25 -4.46 14.05
CA ASN A 61 5.83 -3.22 13.57
C ASN A 61 4.89 -2.00 13.58
N GLY A 62 4.06 -1.87 14.61
CA GLY A 62 3.16 -0.74 14.82
C GLY A 62 1.68 -1.04 14.55
N TYR A 63 1.36 -2.16 13.91
CA TYR A 63 -0.03 -2.60 13.71
C TYR A 63 -0.66 -3.25 14.96
N ASP A 64 0.11 -3.37 16.04
CA ASP A 64 -0.31 -3.75 17.40
C ASP A 64 -0.34 -2.49 18.27
N ILE A 65 -1.46 -1.76 18.27
CA ILE A 65 -1.57 -0.44 18.91
C ILE A 65 -1.94 -0.56 20.38
N ALA A 66 -1.09 0.00 21.26
CA ALA A 66 -1.33 0.07 22.70
C ALA A 66 -2.04 1.37 23.12
N ASN A 67 -1.83 2.49 22.42
CA ASN A 67 -2.51 3.75 22.67
C ASN A 67 -2.62 4.55 21.36
N TYR A 68 -3.86 4.74 20.89
CA TYR A 68 -4.16 5.45 19.65
C TYR A 68 -3.90 6.97 19.69
N GLU A 69 -3.86 7.58 20.89
CA GLU A 69 -3.71 9.02 21.08
C GLU A 69 -2.30 9.42 21.55
N ALA A 70 -1.33 8.51 21.43
CA ALA A 70 0.06 8.74 21.74
C ALA A 70 0.96 8.29 20.56
N ILE A 71 2.14 8.88 20.45
CA ILE A 71 3.18 8.50 19.49
C ILE A 71 4.15 7.54 20.18
N ALA A 72 4.58 6.48 19.50
CA ALA A 72 5.59 5.56 20.00
C ALA A 72 6.94 6.28 20.18
N ASP A 73 7.59 6.07 21.32
CA ASP A 73 8.86 6.73 21.68
C ASP A 73 9.96 6.58 20.61
N ILE A 74 9.93 5.46 19.86
CA ILE A 74 10.89 5.23 18.76
C ILE A 74 10.71 6.19 17.58
N PHE A 75 9.52 6.80 17.45
CA PHE A 75 9.21 7.76 16.38
C PHE A 75 9.28 9.21 16.81
N GLY A 76 9.36 9.47 18.11
CA GLY A 76 9.33 10.81 18.69
C GLY A 76 8.16 11.00 19.66
N ASP A 77 7.56 12.18 19.66
CA ASP A 77 6.45 12.51 20.52
C ASP A 77 5.33 13.27 19.76
N MET A 78 4.30 13.68 20.50
CA MET A 78 3.17 14.41 19.90
C MET A 78 3.57 15.79 19.36
N ASN A 79 4.62 16.44 19.92
CA ASN A 79 5.10 17.71 19.39
C ASN A 79 5.78 17.49 18.03
N ASP A 80 6.48 16.38 17.84
CA ASP A 80 7.10 16.02 16.56
C ASP A 80 6.02 15.74 15.50
N MET A 81 4.90 15.12 15.90
CA MET A 81 3.75 14.92 15.01
C MET A 81 3.07 16.25 14.65
N ASP A 82 2.87 17.13 15.62
CA ASP A 82 2.28 18.46 15.39
C ASP A 82 3.20 19.29 14.46
N GLU A 83 4.52 19.22 14.63
CA GLU A 83 5.48 19.86 13.72
C GLU A 83 5.36 19.30 12.30
N LEU A 84 5.28 17.97 12.15
CA LEU A 84 5.11 17.33 10.84
C LEU A 84 3.83 17.81 10.14
N LEU A 85 2.70 17.88 10.85
CA LEU A 85 1.42 18.37 10.30
C LEU A 85 1.56 19.83 9.79
N VAL A 86 2.16 20.71 10.60
CA VAL A 86 2.36 22.12 10.24
C VAL A 86 3.32 22.26 9.05
N GLU A 87 4.42 21.53 9.03
CA GLU A 87 5.40 21.60 7.94
C GLU A 87 4.90 20.99 6.63
N ALA A 88 4.06 19.96 6.71
CA ALA A 88 3.40 19.35 5.55
C ALA A 88 2.35 20.33 4.96
N GLU A 89 1.52 20.95 5.81
CA GLU A 89 0.52 21.95 5.38
C GLU A 89 1.17 23.12 4.62
N LYS A 90 2.30 23.66 5.09
CA LYS A 90 3.06 24.72 4.40
C LYS A 90 3.49 24.34 2.98
N ARG A 91 3.51 23.06 2.66
CA ARG A 91 3.92 22.49 1.36
C ARG A 91 2.74 21.95 0.55
N ASP A 92 1.51 22.25 0.99
CA ASP A 92 0.28 21.70 0.41
C ASP A 92 0.25 20.15 0.39
N ILE A 93 0.81 19.52 1.42
CA ILE A 93 0.85 18.06 1.60
C ILE A 93 -0.07 17.68 2.76
N GLN A 94 -1.06 16.82 2.48
CA GLN A 94 -1.95 16.26 3.49
C GLN A 94 -1.29 15.05 4.18
N ILE A 95 -1.56 14.84 5.46
CA ILE A 95 -1.11 13.64 6.18
C ILE A 95 -2.29 12.69 6.34
N ILE A 96 -2.15 11.46 5.85
CA ILE A 96 -3.11 10.37 5.97
C ILE A 96 -2.58 9.42 7.04
N MET A 97 -3.37 9.23 8.11
CA MET A 97 -3.01 8.31 9.19
C MET A 97 -3.51 6.90 8.90
N ASP A 98 -2.75 5.91 9.34
CA ASP A 98 -3.21 4.52 9.29
C ASP A 98 -4.17 4.24 10.45
N LEU A 99 -5.38 3.79 10.16
CA LEU A 99 -6.42 3.48 11.13
C LEU A 99 -6.53 1.96 11.29
N VAL A 100 -6.01 1.44 12.39
CA VAL A 100 -6.01 0.02 12.71
C VAL A 100 -7.07 -0.25 13.77
N VAL A 101 -8.27 -0.64 13.34
CA VAL A 101 -9.44 -0.79 14.23
C VAL A 101 -10.11 -2.15 14.15
N ASN A 102 -9.48 -3.11 13.44
CA ASN A 102 -9.89 -4.51 13.52
C ASN A 102 -9.44 -5.16 14.83
N HIS A 103 -8.30 -4.75 15.37
CA HIS A 103 -7.65 -5.30 16.56
C HIS A 103 -6.86 -4.20 17.30
N THR A 104 -6.43 -4.50 18.52
CA THR A 104 -5.46 -3.68 19.29
C THR A 104 -4.25 -4.54 19.65
N SER A 105 -3.23 -3.93 20.29
CA SER A 105 -2.25 -4.69 21.05
C SER A 105 -2.90 -5.39 22.25
N ASP A 106 -2.35 -6.51 22.68
CA ASP A 106 -2.65 -7.14 23.97
C ASP A 106 -2.19 -6.28 25.17
N GLU A 107 -1.38 -5.26 24.92
CA GLU A 107 -0.94 -4.25 25.90
C GLU A 107 -1.84 -2.99 25.90
N HIS A 108 -2.88 -2.94 25.06
CA HIS A 108 -3.87 -1.85 25.11
C HIS A 108 -4.66 -1.89 26.42
N ALA A 109 -4.89 -0.71 27.01
CA ALA A 109 -5.62 -0.60 28.29
C ALA A 109 -6.98 -1.30 28.28
N TRP A 110 -7.70 -1.27 27.15
CA TRP A 110 -8.99 -1.98 27.02
C TRP A 110 -8.81 -3.50 27.11
N PHE A 111 -7.76 -4.07 26.53
CA PHE A 111 -7.55 -5.52 26.58
C PHE A 111 -7.08 -5.96 27.95
N ILE A 112 -6.20 -5.20 28.62
CA ILE A 112 -5.76 -5.47 29.98
C ILE A 112 -6.97 -5.49 30.92
N GLU A 113 -7.84 -4.48 30.87
CA GLU A 113 -9.04 -4.42 31.68
C GLU A 113 -10.02 -5.57 31.35
N ALA A 114 -10.24 -5.84 30.05
CA ALA A 114 -11.10 -6.93 29.59
C ALA A 114 -10.65 -8.31 30.08
N ARG A 115 -9.35 -8.51 30.19
CA ARG A 115 -8.71 -9.75 30.63
C ARG A 115 -8.74 -9.94 32.14
N GLU A 116 -8.43 -8.87 32.90
CA GLU A 116 -8.32 -8.90 34.37
C GLU A 116 -9.67 -8.77 35.08
N ASN A 117 -10.64 -8.12 34.47
CA ASN A 117 -11.95 -7.85 35.02
C ASN A 117 -13.09 -8.27 34.08
N PRO A 118 -13.57 -9.53 34.16
CA PRO A 118 -14.65 -10.03 33.30
C PRO A 118 -15.98 -9.27 33.42
N GLU A 119 -16.18 -8.51 34.46
CA GLU A 119 -17.38 -7.70 34.68
C GLU A 119 -17.23 -6.27 34.13
N SER A 120 -16.08 -5.90 33.61
CA SER A 120 -15.87 -4.56 33.06
C SER A 120 -16.59 -4.39 31.70
N PRO A 121 -17.01 -3.15 31.35
CA PRO A 121 -17.55 -2.86 30.04
C PRO A 121 -16.58 -3.23 28.89
N GLU A 122 -15.27 -3.15 29.12
CA GLU A 122 -14.22 -3.46 28.17
C GLU A 122 -14.15 -4.95 27.82
N ARG A 123 -14.71 -5.83 28.68
CA ARG A 123 -14.77 -7.26 28.37
C ARG A 123 -15.41 -7.52 27.02
N ASP A 124 -16.52 -6.85 26.72
CA ASP A 124 -17.27 -7.01 25.48
C ASP A 124 -16.69 -6.18 24.31
N PHE A 125 -15.56 -5.50 24.50
CA PHE A 125 -14.81 -4.87 23.42
C PHE A 125 -14.03 -5.89 22.59
N TYR A 126 -13.83 -7.09 23.12
CA TYR A 126 -13.13 -8.21 22.48
C TYR A 126 -14.04 -9.43 22.38
N ILE A 127 -13.62 -10.42 21.59
CA ILE A 127 -14.42 -11.61 21.32
C ILE A 127 -13.85 -12.78 22.09
N TRP A 128 -14.62 -13.32 23.04
CA TRP A 128 -14.23 -14.39 23.95
C TRP A 128 -15.12 -15.61 23.77
N ARG A 129 -14.54 -16.82 23.85
CA ARG A 129 -15.27 -18.10 23.79
C ARG A 129 -14.69 -19.11 24.79
N ASP A 130 -15.54 -20.03 25.25
CA ASP A 130 -15.10 -21.13 26.12
C ASP A 130 -14.32 -22.19 25.35
N GLU A 131 -14.61 -22.37 24.05
CA GLU A 131 -13.96 -23.31 23.16
C GLU A 131 -13.65 -22.62 21.80
N PRO A 132 -12.47 -22.93 21.19
CA PRO A 132 -12.13 -22.42 19.87
C PRO A 132 -12.90 -23.17 18.79
N ASN A 133 -13.08 -22.54 17.64
CA ASN A 133 -13.52 -23.18 16.41
C ASN A 133 -12.37 -23.30 15.40
N GLU A 134 -12.66 -23.69 14.15
CA GLU A 134 -11.68 -23.95 13.11
C GLU A 134 -11.11 -22.71 12.42
N LEU A 135 -11.41 -21.50 12.88
CA LEU A 135 -10.80 -20.28 12.31
C LEU A 135 -9.29 -20.29 12.49
N VAL A 136 -8.59 -19.85 11.45
CA VAL A 136 -7.12 -19.79 11.40
C VAL A 136 -6.63 -18.35 11.32
N SER A 137 -5.47 -18.12 11.92
CA SER A 137 -4.80 -16.83 11.85
C SER A 137 -4.15 -16.62 10.47
N VAL A 138 -4.13 -15.39 9.97
CA VAL A 138 -3.39 -14.99 8.77
C VAL A 138 -1.88 -15.26 8.94
N PHE A 139 -1.37 -15.18 10.19
CA PHE A 139 0.04 -15.45 10.54
C PHE A 139 0.30 -16.89 10.97
N SER A 140 -0.51 -17.84 10.52
CA SER A 140 -0.46 -19.28 10.83
C SER A 140 -1.03 -19.67 12.20
N GLY A 141 -1.54 -20.89 12.28
CA GLY A 141 -2.11 -21.48 13.49
C GLY A 141 -3.57 -21.10 13.74
N SER A 142 -4.05 -21.41 14.94
CA SER A 142 -5.41 -21.08 15.37
C SER A 142 -5.61 -19.57 15.46
N ALA A 143 -6.81 -19.09 15.12
CA ALA A 143 -7.22 -17.70 15.40
C ALA A 143 -7.69 -17.48 16.85
N TRP A 144 -7.53 -18.48 17.72
CA TRP A 144 -7.93 -18.44 19.12
C TRP A 144 -6.76 -18.74 20.05
N GLU A 145 -6.52 -17.88 21.03
CA GLU A 145 -5.49 -18.08 22.06
C GLU A 145 -6.17 -18.19 23.43
N TYR A 146 -5.77 -19.21 24.21
CA TYR A 146 -6.27 -19.40 25.57
C TYR A 146 -5.60 -18.41 26.52
N ASP A 147 -6.43 -17.66 27.25
CA ASP A 147 -5.98 -16.76 28.31
C ASP A 147 -6.18 -17.39 29.68
N GLU A 148 -5.09 -17.70 30.37
CA GLU A 148 -5.10 -18.31 31.71
C GLU A 148 -5.76 -17.41 32.78
N THR A 149 -5.68 -16.08 32.58
CA THR A 149 -6.24 -15.11 33.54
C THR A 149 -7.75 -15.13 33.52
N SER A 150 -8.36 -15.12 32.37
CA SER A 150 -9.82 -15.12 32.20
C SER A 150 -10.44 -16.51 32.09
N GLY A 151 -9.63 -17.54 31.78
CA GLY A 151 -10.08 -18.92 31.57
C GLY A 151 -10.87 -19.15 30.27
N GLN A 152 -10.75 -18.25 29.31
CA GLN A 152 -11.42 -18.30 28.01
C GLN A 152 -10.43 -18.09 26.87
N TYR A 153 -10.87 -18.34 25.63
CA TYR A 153 -10.13 -18.04 24.41
C TYR A 153 -10.56 -16.67 23.87
N TYR A 154 -9.58 -15.84 23.44
CA TYR A 154 -9.87 -14.64 22.68
C TYR A 154 -9.53 -14.83 21.20
N LEU A 155 -10.26 -14.12 20.34
CA LEU A 155 -10.04 -14.13 18.89
C LEU A 155 -8.85 -13.23 18.51
N HIS A 156 -8.00 -13.72 17.60
CA HIS A 156 -6.95 -12.94 16.94
C HIS A 156 -6.74 -13.45 15.50
N PHE A 157 -7.12 -12.67 14.51
CA PHE A 157 -6.87 -13.06 13.11
C PHE A 157 -5.43 -12.84 12.65
N PHE A 158 -4.64 -12.06 13.40
CA PHE A 158 -3.21 -11.83 13.15
C PHE A 158 -2.37 -12.44 14.27
N SER A 159 -1.40 -11.72 14.81
CA SER A 159 -0.63 -12.20 15.95
C SER A 159 -1.53 -12.44 17.16
N LYS A 160 -1.18 -13.42 17.99
CA LYS A 160 -1.81 -13.60 19.30
C LYS A 160 -1.67 -12.37 20.23
N LYS A 161 -0.77 -11.44 19.89
CA LYS A 161 -0.63 -10.14 20.55
C LYS A 161 -1.51 -9.05 19.92
N GLN A 162 -2.39 -9.43 18.99
CA GLN A 162 -3.31 -8.53 18.31
C GLN A 162 -4.76 -9.02 18.48
N PRO A 163 -5.34 -8.96 19.70
CA PRO A 163 -6.72 -9.39 19.94
C PRO A 163 -7.74 -8.58 19.13
N ASP A 164 -8.66 -9.28 18.48
CA ASP A 164 -9.67 -8.72 17.60
C ASP A 164 -10.78 -7.99 18.39
N LEU A 165 -11.17 -6.81 17.88
CA LEU A 165 -12.23 -5.99 18.46
C LEU A 165 -13.62 -6.48 18.03
N ASN A 166 -14.57 -6.36 18.98
CA ASN A 166 -15.98 -6.70 18.81
C ASN A 166 -16.80 -5.49 18.33
N TRP A 167 -16.90 -5.30 17.02
CA TRP A 167 -17.65 -4.18 16.42
C TRP A 167 -19.16 -4.24 16.61
N GLU A 168 -19.70 -5.34 17.11
CA GLU A 168 -21.11 -5.37 17.54
C GLU A 168 -21.38 -4.47 18.75
N ASN A 169 -20.35 -4.20 19.58
CA ASN A 169 -20.46 -3.36 20.76
C ASN A 169 -20.50 -1.86 20.38
N PRO A 170 -21.62 -1.15 20.63
CA PRO A 170 -21.74 0.27 20.29
C PRO A 170 -20.84 1.19 21.13
N GLN A 171 -20.45 0.79 22.35
CA GLN A 171 -19.53 1.58 23.18
C GLN A 171 -18.12 1.53 22.61
N LEU A 172 -17.69 0.36 22.11
CA LEU A 172 -16.42 0.25 21.39
C LEU A 172 -16.43 1.17 20.15
N ARG A 173 -17.48 1.10 19.31
CA ARG A 173 -17.57 1.95 18.11
C ARG A 173 -17.46 3.43 18.47
N GLN A 174 -18.14 3.88 19.54
CA GLN A 174 -18.02 5.26 19.99
C GLN A 174 -16.59 5.63 20.40
N LYS A 175 -15.87 4.74 21.10
CA LYS A 175 -14.45 4.95 21.44
C LYS A 175 -13.56 5.11 20.21
N VAL A 176 -13.81 4.31 19.17
CA VAL A 176 -13.10 4.43 17.89
C VAL A 176 -13.41 5.78 17.23
N TYR A 177 -14.67 6.21 17.19
CA TYR A 177 -15.04 7.50 16.58
C TYR A 177 -14.48 8.70 17.37
N ASP A 178 -14.43 8.64 18.68
CA ASP A 178 -13.82 9.67 19.52
C ASP A 178 -12.32 9.80 19.20
N MET A 179 -11.61 8.70 19.09
CA MET A 179 -10.19 8.64 18.67
C MET A 179 -10.00 9.20 17.24
N MET A 180 -10.87 8.83 16.31
CA MET A 180 -10.79 9.38 14.94
C MET A 180 -10.98 10.89 14.94
N ASN A 181 -11.93 11.41 15.70
CA ASN A 181 -12.17 12.85 15.82
C ASN A 181 -10.99 13.57 16.49
N PHE A 182 -10.31 12.95 17.46
CA PHE A 182 -9.07 13.50 18.01
C PHE A 182 -8.01 13.78 16.91
N TRP A 183 -7.81 12.86 15.99
CA TRP A 183 -6.86 13.04 14.89
C TRP A 183 -7.36 14.02 13.83
N ILE A 184 -8.66 14.02 13.53
CA ILE A 184 -9.29 15.01 12.64
C ILE A 184 -9.10 16.44 13.19
N ASP A 185 -9.31 16.64 14.49
CA ASP A 185 -9.13 17.92 15.15
C ASP A 185 -7.65 18.39 15.15
N LYS A 186 -6.70 17.47 15.05
CA LYS A 186 -5.29 17.79 14.83
C LYS A 186 -4.96 18.24 13.41
N GLY A 187 -5.88 18.10 12.46
CA GLY A 187 -5.73 18.59 11.10
C GLY A 187 -5.13 17.58 10.11
N ILE A 188 -5.34 16.27 10.34
CA ILE A 188 -4.97 15.26 9.35
C ILE A 188 -5.85 15.36 8.09
N GLY A 189 -5.33 14.87 6.95
CA GLY A 189 -6.02 14.87 5.65
C GLY A 189 -6.86 13.63 5.37
N GLY A 190 -6.85 12.63 6.25
CA GLY A 190 -7.65 11.43 6.08
C GLY A 190 -7.11 10.18 6.76
N PHE A 191 -7.71 9.04 6.42
CA PHE A 191 -7.36 7.73 6.97
C PHE A 191 -7.16 6.68 5.88
N ARG A 192 -6.12 5.87 6.02
CA ARG A 192 -6.05 4.55 5.42
C ARG A 192 -6.50 3.55 6.47
N MET A 193 -7.48 2.71 6.13
CA MET A 193 -8.13 1.82 7.09
C MET A 193 -7.66 0.39 6.87
N ASP A 194 -6.90 -0.10 7.84
CA ASP A 194 -6.31 -1.43 7.87
C ASP A 194 -7.39 -2.50 7.93
N VAL A 195 -7.30 -3.49 7.04
CA VAL A 195 -8.22 -4.65 6.93
C VAL A 195 -9.68 -4.34 7.27
N ILE A 196 -10.19 -3.24 6.74
CA ILE A 196 -11.50 -2.69 7.14
C ILE A 196 -12.67 -3.64 6.81
N ASP A 197 -12.51 -4.53 5.85
CA ASP A 197 -13.49 -5.56 5.50
C ASP A 197 -13.69 -6.62 6.60
N MET A 198 -12.80 -6.68 7.60
CA MET A 198 -12.86 -7.61 8.71
C MET A 198 -13.66 -7.11 9.92
N ILE A 199 -14.00 -5.81 10.01
CA ILE A 199 -14.74 -5.30 11.18
C ILE A 199 -16.17 -5.84 11.30
N GLY A 200 -16.73 -6.33 10.19
CA GLY A 200 -18.05 -6.97 10.15
C GLY A 200 -18.06 -8.47 10.45
N LYS A 201 -16.96 -9.04 10.94
CA LYS A 201 -16.80 -10.47 11.22
C LYS A 201 -17.89 -11.07 12.10
N ILE A 202 -18.23 -12.34 11.85
CA ILE A 202 -19.11 -13.16 12.71
C ILE A 202 -18.43 -14.50 12.94
N PRO A 203 -17.55 -14.61 13.96
CA PRO A 203 -16.70 -15.79 14.14
C PRO A 203 -17.48 -17.10 14.34
N ASP A 204 -18.64 -17.07 15.00
CA ASP A 204 -19.48 -18.25 15.22
C ASP A 204 -20.11 -18.80 13.91
N GLN A 205 -20.11 -18.01 12.84
CA GLN A 205 -20.55 -18.41 11.50
C GLN A 205 -19.37 -18.61 10.54
N LEU A 206 -18.14 -18.56 11.05
CA LEU A 206 -16.89 -18.64 10.25
C LEU A 206 -16.80 -17.52 9.19
N ILE A 207 -17.40 -16.35 9.46
CA ILE A 207 -17.31 -15.17 8.62
C ILE A 207 -16.21 -14.27 9.19
N ASP A 208 -15.11 -14.15 8.46
CA ASP A 208 -13.96 -13.31 8.81
C ASP A 208 -13.98 -11.95 8.10
N THR A 209 -14.47 -11.89 6.86
CA THR A 209 -14.52 -10.68 6.04
C THR A 209 -15.91 -10.48 5.45
N ASN A 210 -16.21 -9.24 5.04
CA ASN A 210 -17.44 -8.86 4.33
C ASN A 210 -18.75 -9.32 5.03
N GLY A 211 -18.75 -9.31 6.36
CA GLY A 211 -19.93 -9.68 7.13
C GLY A 211 -21.12 -8.72 6.92
N PRO A 212 -22.35 -9.16 7.22
CA PRO A 212 -23.57 -8.46 6.78
C PRO A 212 -23.78 -7.07 7.40
N LYS A 213 -23.12 -6.75 8.52
CA LYS A 213 -23.18 -5.43 9.16
C LYS A 213 -22.02 -4.49 8.79
N LEU A 214 -21.09 -4.94 7.96
CA LEU A 214 -19.88 -4.18 7.63
C LEU A 214 -20.19 -2.78 7.11
N HIS A 215 -21.04 -2.68 6.09
CA HIS A 215 -21.39 -1.41 5.49
C HIS A 215 -22.20 -0.49 6.42
N ASP A 216 -22.99 -1.05 7.33
CA ASP A 216 -23.68 -0.28 8.36
C ASP A 216 -22.68 0.37 9.32
N TYR A 217 -21.65 -0.37 9.75
CA TYR A 217 -20.59 0.16 10.61
C TYR A 217 -19.77 1.26 9.93
N ILE A 218 -19.46 1.11 8.64
CA ILE A 218 -18.71 2.12 7.90
C ILE A 218 -19.54 3.39 7.68
N LYS A 219 -20.84 3.28 7.42
CA LYS A 219 -21.75 4.42 7.34
C LYS A 219 -21.87 5.14 8.67
N GLU A 220 -22.00 4.40 9.78
CA GLU A 220 -22.02 4.97 11.12
C GLU A 220 -20.71 5.71 11.41
N MET A 221 -19.56 5.10 11.09
CA MET A 221 -18.23 5.70 11.21
C MET A 221 -18.11 7.00 10.40
N ASN A 222 -18.55 7.01 9.14
CA ASN A 222 -18.59 8.20 8.29
C ASN A 222 -19.39 9.32 8.95
N GLN A 223 -20.62 9.04 9.38
CA GLN A 223 -21.51 10.02 9.98
C GLN A 223 -20.99 10.57 11.32
N ALA A 224 -20.31 9.74 12.10
CA ALA A 224 -19.78 10.08 13.41
C ALA A 224 -18.45 10.83 13.36
N SER A 225 -17.69 10.71 12.26
CA SER A 225 -16.34 11.27 12.13
C SER A 225 -16.11 12.00 10.79
N PHE A 226 -15.45 11.37 9.85
CA PHE A 226 -14.88 12.01 8.65
C PHE A 226 -15.89 12.52 7.62
N GLY A 227 -17.14 12.04 7.61
CA GLY A 227 -18.15 12.44 6.63
C GLY A 227 -18.56 13.92 6.66
N LYS A 228 -18.18 14.64 7.71
CA LYS A 228 -18.43 16.09 7.86
C LYS A 228 -17.26 16.96 7.38
N HIS A 229 -16.19 16.33 6.90
CA HIS A 229 -14.93 16.95 6.54
C HIS A 229 -14.53 16.59 5.11
N ASP A 230 -13.67 17.37 4.48
CA ASP A 230 -13.11 17.09 3.16
C ASP A 230 -11.85 16.21 3.31
N LEU A 231 -12.04 15.00 3.80
CA LEU A 231 -10.99 14.04 4.09
C LEU A 231 -11.00 12.88 3.10
N LEU A 232 -9.80 12.38 2.78
CA LEU A 232 -9.66 11.14 2.02
C LEU A 232 -9.76 9.94 2.96
N THR A 233 -10.51 8.92 2.53
CA THR A 233 -10.51 7.61 3.20
C THR A 233 -10.27 6.51 2.19
N VAL A 234 -9.35 5.60 2.50
CA VAL A 234 -9.07 4.43 1.68
C VAL A 234 -9.05 3.18 2.56
N GLY A 235 -9.88 2.20 2.22
CA GLY A 235 -9.96 0.92 2.93
C GLY A 235 -9.05 -0.14 2.31
N GLU A 236 -8.35 -0.90 3.13
CA GLU A 236 -7.71 -2.14 2.69
C GLU A 236 -8.74 -3.27 2.67
N THR A 237 -8.94 -3.88 1.49
CA THR A 237 -9.94 -4.93 1.29
C THR A 237 -9.40 -6.00 0.36
N TRP A 238 -9.07 -7.17 0.90
CA TRP A 238 -8.50 -8.29 0.12
C TRP A 238 -9.55 -9.01 -0.73
N GLY A 239 -10.79 -9.03 -0.30
CA GLY A 239 -11.91 -9.67 -1.00
C GLY A 239 -12.71 -8.74 -1.92
N ALA A 240 -12.22 -7.55 -2.25
CA ALA A 240 -12.96 -6.59 -3.06
C ALA A 240 -13.14 -7.05 -4.51
N THR A 241 -14.35 -6.87 -5.01
CA THR A 241 -14.71 -6.90 -6.43
C THR A 241 -15.17 -5.51 -6.87
N PRO A 242 -15.27 -5.19 -8.17
CA PRO A 242 -15.83 -3.91 -8.60
C PRO A 242 -17.22 -3.63 -8.02
N GLU A 243 -18.07 -4.65 -7.91
CA GLU A 243 -19.41 -4.52 -7.34
C GLU A 243 -19.38 -4.19 -5.84
N ILE A 244 -18.56 -4.90 -5.06
CA ILE A 244 -18.36 -4.62 -3.63
C ILE A 244 -17.74 -3.23 -3.47
N THR A 245 -16.76 -2.87 -4.30
CA THR A 245 -16.10 -1.56 -4.26
C THR A 245 -17.08 -0.41 -4.50
N LYS A 246 -18.09 -0.58 -5.34
CA LYS A 246 -19.18 0.41 -5.51
C LYS A 246 -19.95 0.65 -4.21
N GLN A 247 -20.09 -0.34 -3.34
CA GLN A 247 -20.73 -0.13 -2.04
C GLN A 247 -19.90 0.82 -1.17
N TYR A 248 -18.59 0.62 -1.09
CA TYR A 248 -17.69 1.48 -0.32
C TYR A 248 -17.52 2.88 -0.91
N SER A 249 -17.32 2.99 -2.23
CA SER A 249 -16.81 4.21 -2.85
C SER A 249 -17.80 4.99 -3.72
N ASN A 250 -19.07 4.55 -3.80
CA ASN A 250 -20.11 5.38 -4.38
C ASN A 250 -20.43 6.53 -3.41
N PRO A 251 -20.27 7.80 -3.83
CA PRO A 251 -20.52 8.94 -2.96
C PRO A 251 -21.91 8.99 -2.31
N ASP A 252 -22.93 8.43 -2.99
CA ASP A 252 -24.31 8.39 -2.48
C ASP A 252 -24.46 7.43 -1.28
N ASN A 253 -23.54 6.49 -1.10
CA ASN A 253 -23.58 5.54 0.02
C ASN A 253 -23.02 6.12 1.31
N GLN A 254 -22.25 7.22 1.26
CA GLN A 254 -21.64 7.85 2.43
C GLN A 254 -20.76 6.89 3.25
N GLU A 255 -19.87 6.18 2.57
CA GLU A 255 -18.90 5.28 3.19
C GLU A 255 -17.48 5.83 3.00
N LEU A 256 -16.67 5.24 2.13
CA LEU A 256 -15.26 5.60 1.91
C LEU A 256 -15.05 6.34 0.59
N SER A 257 -13.89 6.97 0.42
CA SER A 257 -13.53 7.58 -0.87
C SER A 257 -13.14 6.52 -1.91
N MET A 258 -12.46 5.46 -1.49
CA MET A 258 -12.00 4.35 -2.31
C MET A 258 -11.56 3.17 -1.44
N VAL A 259 -11.22 2.06 -2.08
CA VAL A 259 -10.57 0.90 -1.42
C VAL A 259 -9.39 0.42 -2.24
N PHE A 260 -8.41 -0.19 -1.59
CA PHE A 260 -7.40 -1.02 -2.24
C PHE A 260 -8.00 -2.37 -2.61
N GLN A 261 -7.81 -2.79 -3.85
CA GLN A 261 -8.09 -4.12 -4.33
C GLN A 261 -6.76 -4.83 -4.63
N PHE A 262 -6.72 -6.14 -4.44
CA PHE A 262 -5.49 -6.92 -4.54
C PHE A 262 -5.53 -8.00 -5.63
N GLU A 263 -6.51 -7.96 -6.52
CA GLU A 263 -6.68 -9.01 -7.54
C GLU A 263 -5.46 -9.12 -8.47
N HIS A 264 -4.88 -7.97 -8.87
CA HIS A 264 -3.65 -7.98 -9.67
C HIS A 264 -2.44 -8.49 -8.90
N ILE A 265 -2.39 -8.28 -7.57
CA ILE A 265 -1.33 -8.82 -6.72
C ILE A 265 -1.40 -10.35 -6.64
N GLY A 266 -2.59 -10.93 -6.74
CA GLY A 266 -2.78 -12.38 -6.81
C GLY A 266 -1.99 -13.05 -7.94
N LEU A 267 -1.64 -12.32 -9.00
CA LEU A 267 -0.79 -12.83 -10.08
C LEU A 267 0.68 -13.06 -9.67
N GLN A 268 1.09 -12.60 -8.49
CA GLN A 268 2.43 -12.89 -7.92
C GLN A 268 2.52 -14.30 -7.32
N HIS A 269 1.40 -15.00 -7.22
CA HIS A 269 1.31 -16.33 -6.63
C HIS A 269 0.78 -17.32 -7.64
N LYS A 270 1.13 -18.60 -7.46
CA LYS A 270 0.51 -19.66 -8.23
C LYS A 270 -0.99 -19.74 -7.88
N PRO A 271 -1.85 -20.04 -8.85
CA PRO A 271 -3.29 -20.16 -8.61
C PRO A 271 -3.59 -21.12 -7.45
N ASP A 272 -4.52 -20.72 -6.57
CA ASP A 272 -4.98 -21.50 -5.42
C ASP A 272 -3.87 -21.95 -4.44
N SER A 273 -2.75 -21.22 -4.43
CA SER A 273 -1.59 -21.52 -3.58
C SER A 273 -1.33 -20.43 -2.55
N PRO A 274 -0.67 -20.75 -1.41
CA PRO A 274 -0.19 -19.74 -0.47
C PRO A 274 0.77 -18.74 -1.14
N LYS A 275 0.88 -17.54 -0.60
CA LYS A 275 1.76 -16.49 -1.15
C LYS A 275 3.23 -16.93 -1.29
N TRP A 276 3.68 -17.91 -0.50
CA TRP A 276 5.03 -18.45 -0.54
C TRP A 276 5.32 -19.28 -1.79
N GLU A 277 4.27 -19.74 -2.51
CA GLU A 277 4.38 -20.35 -3.83
C GLU A 277 4.24 -19.28 -4.90
N TYR A 278 5.29 -18.46 -5.07
CA TYR A 278 5.29 -17.33 -5.95
C TYR A 278 5.40 -17.72 -7.44
N GLU A 279 4.96 -16.79 -8.31
CA GLU A 279 5.09 -16.86 -9.76
C GLU A 279 6.04 -15.78 -10.25
N LYS A 280 7.09 -16.17 -11.00
CA LYS A 280 8.10 -15.24 -11.50
C LYS A 280 7.69 -14.55 -12.79
N GLU A 281 6.94 -15.25 -13.64
CA GLU A 281 6.54 -14.72 -14.94
C GLU A 281 5.20 -14.01 -14.82
N LEU A 282 5.18 -12.74 -15.18
CA LEU A 282 3.94 -11.97 -15.23
C LEU A 282 3.05 -12.49 -16.35
N ASP A 283 1.85 -12.95 -16.00
CA ASP A 283 0.76 -13.16 -16.97
C ASP A 283 0.16 -11.81 -17.38
N VAL A 284 0.71 -11.23 -18.45
CA VAL A 284 0.25 -9.95 -18.97
C VAL A 284 -1.19 -10.02 -19.49
N SER A 285 -1.63 -11.16 -19.98
CA SER A 285 -3.00 -11.34 -20.45
C SER A 285 -4.00 -11.31 -19.29
N ALA A 286 -3.68 -11.98 -18.18
CA ALA A 286 -4.46 -11.89 -16.95
C ALA A 286 -4.44 -10.49 -16.36
N LEU A 287 -3.28 -9.82 -16.34
CA LEU A 287 -3.16 -8.44 -15.88
C LEU A 287 -4.04 -7.48 -16.69
N LYS A 288 -4.04 -7.60 -18.02
CA LYS A 288 -4.92 -6.84 -18.92
C LYS A 288 -6.40 -7.05 -18.57
N ALA A 289 -6.81 -8.30 -18.39
CA ALA A 289 -8.19 -8.65 -18.05
C ALA A 289 -8.63 -8.04 -16.70
N ILE A 290 -7.77 -8.10 -15.68
CA ILE A 290 -8.03 -7.53 -14.35
C ILE A 290 -8.19 -6.00 -14.45
N PHE A 291 -7.21 -5.30 -15.03
CA PHE A 291 -7.32 -3.84 -15.13
C PHE A 291 -8.47 -3.40 -16.04
N ASN A 292 -8.74 -4.11 -17.14
CA ASN A 292 -9.91 -3.82 -17.96
C ASN A 292 -11.20 -3.91 -17.14
N LYS A 293 -11.40 -4.98 -16.39
CA LYS A 293 -12.53 -5.16 -15.49
C LYS A 293 -12.67 -3.98 -14.51
N TRP A 294 -11.61 -3.67 -13.77
CA TRP A 294 -11.63 -2.60 -12.76
C TRP A 294 -11.81 -1.19 -13.35
N GLN A 295 -11.28 -0.93 -14.55
CA GLN A 295 -11.41 0.36 -15.21
C GLN A 295 -12.78 0.56 -15.88
N THR A 296 -13.46 -0.52 -16.31
CA THR A 296 -14.74 -0.46 -17.02
C THR A 296 -15.94 -0.69 -16.11
N GLU A 297 -15.86 -1.65 -15.18
CA GLU A 297 -16.99 -1.98 -14.29
C GLU A 297 -17.14 -0.97 -13.14
N LEU A 298 -16.07 -0.34 -12.68
CA LEU A 298 -16.14 0.76 -11.73
C LEU A 298 -16.35 2.09 -12.48
N GLU A 299 -17.58 2.31 -12.95
CA GLU A 299 -17.94 3.46 -13.76
C GLU A 299 -17.73 4.80 -13.04
N LEU A 300 -17.47 5.83 -13.83
CA LEU A 300 -17.31 7.19 -13.34
C LEU A 300 -18.56 7.67 -12.56
N GLY A 301 -18.37 8.04 -11.31
CA GLY A 301 -19.44 8.47 -10.41
C GLY A 301 -20.15 7.36 -9.64
N GLN A 302 -19.85 6.08 -9.93
CA GLN A 302 -20.35 4.94 -9.16
C GLN A 302 -19.31 4.37 -8.19
N GLY A 303 -18.07 4.80 -8.30
CA GLY A 303 -16.97 4.41 -7.45
C GLY A 303 -15.64 5.00 -7.93
N TRP A 304 -14.57 4.76 -7.19
CA TRP A 304 -13.25 5.28 -7.50
C TRP A 304 -12.16 4.27 -7.20
N ASN A 305 -11.21 4.08 -8.14
CA ASN A 305 -10.09 3.17 -7.98
C ASN A 305 -8.95 3.79 -7.17
N SER A 306 -8.25 2.98 -6.37
CA SER A 306 -6.86 3.21 -5.99
C SER A 306 -5.93 2.49 -6.96
N LEU A 307 -4.78 3.06 -7.26
CA LEU A 307 -3.80 2.52 -8.20
C LEU A 307 -2.46 2.35 -7.49
N PHE A 308 -1.95 1.13 -7.38
CA PHE A 308 -0.68 0.87 -6.71
C PHE A 308 0.02 -0.37 -7.26
N TRP A 309 1.33 -0.41 -7.17
CA TRP A 309 2.16 -1.58 -7.40
C TRP A 309 2.71 -2.18 -6.11
N ASN A 310 3.05 -1.31 -5.15
CA ASN A 310 3.71 -1.68 -3.91
C ASN A 310 2.97 -1.14 -2.68
N ASN A 311 3.23 -1.77 -1.55
CA ASN A 311 3.03 -1.26 -0.21
C ASN A 311 4.04 -1.94 0.73
N HIS A 312 3.92 -1.70 2.04
CA HIS A 312 4.79 -2.26 3.07
C HIS A 312 4.64 -3.77 3.33
N ASP A 313 3.64 -4.41 2.73
CA ASP A 313 3.33 -5.85 2.86
C ASP A 313 3.67 -6.67 1.61
N LEU A 314 4.11 -5.99 0.55
CA LEU A 314 4.39 -6.60 -0.75
C LEU A 314 5.88 -6.51 -1.10
N PRO A 315 6.43 -7.48 -1.84
CA PRO A 315 7.78 -7.37 -2.39
C PRO A 315 7.87 -6.18 -3.34
N ARG A 316 9.08 -5.70 -3.61
CA ARG A 316 9.31 -4.63 -4.58
C ARG A 316 8.87 -5.06 -5.97
N ILE A 317 7.95 -4.31 -6.59
CA ILE A 317 7.39 -4.66 -7.90
C ILE A 317 8.46 -4.83 -8.99
N LEU A 318 9.51 -4.03 -8.92
CA LEU A 318 10.61 -4.10 -9.87
C LEU A 318 11.33 -5.46 -9.82
N SER A 319 11.42 -6.07 -8.65
CA SER A 319 11.97 -7.41 -8.46
C SER A 319 11.00 -8.53 -8.82
N MET A 320 9.70 -8.25 -8.81
CA MET A 320 8.67 -9.23 -9.19
C MET A 320 8.41 -9.24 -10.70
N TRP A 321 8.13 -8.09 -11.28
CA TRP A 321 7.63 -7.96 -12.66
C TRP A 321 8.49 -7.07 -13.56
N GLY A 322 9.46 -6.34 -13.00
CA GLY A 322 10.40 -5.56 -13.77
C GLY A 322 11.70 -6.33 -14.07
N ASP A 323 12.70 -5.59 -14.51
CA ASP A 323 14.07 -6.07 -14.65
C ASP A 323 14.96 -5.37 -13.62
N THR A 324 15.75 -6.12 -12.87
CA THR A 324 16.69 -5.56 -11.89
C THR A 324 18.11 -5.39 -12.44
N GLY A 325 18.33 -5.75 -13.69
CA GLY A 325 19.59 -5.67 -14.41
C GLY A 325 19.67 -4.47 -15.35
N VAL A 326 19.98 -4.75 -16.62
CA VAL A 326 20.25 -3.71 -17.64
C VAL A 326 19.04 -2.82 -17.97
N TYR A 327 17.84 -3.35 -17.81
CA TYR A 327 16.59 -2.61 -18.07
C TYR A 327 15.93 -2.08 -16.78
N ARG A 328 16.62 -2.04 -15.63
CA ARG A 328 16.04 -1.62 -14.35
C ARG A 328 15.28 -0.28 -14.46
N GLU A 329 15.94 0.75 -14.96
CA GLU A 329 15.30 2.07 -15.07
C GLU A 329 14.17 2.08 -16.10
N LYS A 330 14.38 1.38 -17.22
CA LYS A 330 13.41 1.36 -18.31
C LYS A 330 12.14 0.62 -17.91
N SER A 331 12.28 -0.54 -17.26
CA SER A 331 11.14 -1.33 -16.76
C SER A 331 10.39 -0.62 -15.63
N ALA A 332 11.10 0.06 -14.70
CA ALA A 332 10.46 0.85 -13.66
C ALA A 332 9.61 1.99 -14.25
N LYS A 333 10.14 2.71 -15.26
CA LYS A 333 9.39 3.76 -15.96
C LYS A 333 8.19 3.18 -16.72
N ALA A 334 8.34 2.01 -17.34
CA ALA A 334 7.27 1.33 -18.06
C ALA A 334 6.11 0.97 -17.13
N LEU A 335 6.40 0.38 -15.96
CA LEU A 335 5.41 0.06 -14.94
C LEU A 335 4.72 1.33 -14.40
N ALA A 336 5.47 2.42 -14.17
CA ALA A 336 4.91 3.69 -13.73
C ALA A 336 3.95 4.31 -14.77
N ILE A 337 4.35 4.37 -16.04
CA ILE A 337 3.54 4.91 -17.12
C ILE A 337 2.25 4.10 -17.29
N LEU A 338 2.36 2.75 -17.26
CA LEU A 338 1.20 1.87 -17.37
C LEU A 338 0.12 2.20 -16.34
N LEU A 339 0.50 2.30 -15.07
CA LEU A 339 -0.44 2.42 -13.97
C LEU A 339 -0.97 3.85 -13.78
N HIS A 340 -0.08 4.83 -13.78
CA HIS A 340 -0.42 6.21 -13.40
C HIS A 340 -1.32 6.93 -14.41
N LEU A 341 -1.47 6.41 -15.62
CA LEU A 341 -2.36 6.98 -16.65
C LEU A 341 -3.76 6.35 -16.66
N MET A 342 -4.03 5.39 -15.79
CA MET A 342 -5.37 4.83 -15.55
C MET A 342 -6.22 5.77 -14.69
N ARG A 343 -7.55 5.50 -14.65
CA ARG A 343 -8.48 6.24 -13.78
C ARG A 343 -8.39 5.70 -12.36
N GLY A 344 -8.09 6.59 -11.41
CA GLY A 344 -7.94 6.29 -10.00
C GLY A 344 -6.91 7.19 -9.33
N THR A 345 -6.78 7.09 -8.03
CA THR A 345 -5.75 7.79 -7.26
C THR A 345 -4.49 6.94 -7.15
N PRO A 346 -3.34 7.38 -7.69
CA PRO A 346 -2.09 6.63 -7.58
C PRO A 346 -1.48 6.72 -6.19
N TYR A 347 -0.91 5.60 -5.75
CA TYR A 347 -0.13 5.45 -4.52
C TYR A 347 1.29 5.03 -4.89
N ILE A 348 2.28 5.79 -4.46
CA ILE A 348 3.71 5.50 -4.62
C ILE A 348 4.24 5.02 -3.27
N TYR A 349 4.82 3.83 -3.23
CA TYR A 349 5.49 3.35 -2.02
C TYR A 349 6.94 3.86 -1.98
N GLN A 350 7.43 4.29 -0.81
CA GLN A 350 8.80 4.81 -0.65
C GLN A 350 9.85 3.93 -1.33
N GLY A 351 10.70 4.56 -2.14
CA GLY A 351 11.76 3.90 -2.91
C GLY A 351 11.34 3.40 -4.30
N GLU A 352 10.04 3.37 -4.61
CA GLU A 352 9.56 3.02 -5.96
C GLU A 352 10.04 4.04 -6.99
N GLU A 353 10.03 5.32 -6.62
CA GLU A 353 10.45 6.44 -7.47
C GLU A 353 11.94 6.49 -7.81
N ILE A 354 12.75 5.67 -7.14
CA ILE A 354 14.18 5.51 -7.45
C ILE A 354 14.53 4.09 -7.91
N GLY A 355 13.53 3.22 -7.99
CA GLY A 355 13.69 1.83 -8.44
C GLY A 355 14.44 0.95 -7.44
N MET A 356 14.11 1.03 -6.15
CA MET A 356 14.58 0.08 -5.14
C MET A 356 14.12 -1.33 -5.44
N THR A 357 14.94 -2.31 -5.06
CA THR A 357 14.72 -3.74 -5.32
C THR A 357 14.64 -4.53 -4.02
N ASN A 358 14.22 -5.80 -4.11
CA ASN A 358 14.25 -6.73 -2.99
C ASN A 358 15.67 -6.86 -2.42
N TYR A 359 15.75 -7.19 -1.13
CA TYR A 359 17.00 -7.41 -0.41
C TYR A 359 17.43 -8.89 -0.50
N PRO A 360 18.74 -9.19 -0.69
CA PRO A 360 19.24 -10.56 -0.76
C PRO A 360 19.46 -11.18 0.65
N PHE A 361 18.39 -11.35 1.43
CA PHE A 361 18.47 -11.97 2.77
C PHE A 361 19.20 -13.31 2.74
N ARG A 362 20.11 -13.51 3.70
CA ARG A 362 20.95 -14.71 3.78
C ARG A 362 20.55 -15.65 4.90
N THR A 363 20.08 -15.10 6.01
CA THR A 363 19.73 -15.84 7.22
C THR A 363 18.43 -15.32 7.83
N LEU A 364 17.77 -16.14 8.67
CA LEU A 364 16.54 -15.75 9.36
C LEU A 364 16.79 -14.63 10.39
N GLU A 365 18.01 -14.50 10.91
CA GLU A 365 18.38 -13.45 11.88
C GLU A 365 18.44 -12.04 11.26
N GLU A 366 18.48 -11.95 9.94
CA GLU A 366 18.40 -10.67 9.23
C GLU A 366 16.95 -10.16 9.09
N LEU A 367 15.96 -11.00 9.41
CA LEU A 367 14.54 -10.69 9.29
C LEU A 367 13.97 -10.13 10.60
N ASN A 368 12.94 -9.30 10.45
CA ASN A 368 12.13 -8.80 11.56
C ASN A 368 10.62 -9.14 11.41
N ASP A 369 10.18 -9.43 10.20
CA ASP A 369 8.78 -9.70 9.89
C ASP A 369 8.25 -10.97 10.55
N ILE A 370 7.24 -10.83 11.42
CA ILE A 370 6.59 -11.93 12.14
C ILE A 370 5.98 -12.97 11.19
N GLU A 371 5.40 -12.54 10.07
CA GLU A 371 4.81 -13.46 9.10
C GLU A 371 5.87 -14.37 8.47
N SER A 372 7.00 -13.80 8.02
CA SER A 372 8.12 -14.54 7.45
C SER A 372 8.76 -15.50 8.47
N LEU A 373 8.92 -15.07 9.71
CA LEU A 373 9.50 -15.89 10.78
C LEU A 373 8.57 -17.05 11.18
N ASN A 374 7.27 -16.83 11.29
CA ASN A 374 6.28 -17.87 11.56
C ASN A 374 6.21 -18.88 10.41
N TYR A 375 6.20 -18.38 9.16
CA TYR A 375 6.28 -19.24 7.98
C TYR A 375 7.52 -20.13 8.00
N ALA A 376 8.70 -19.55 8.26
CA ALA A 376 9.95 -20.29 8.30
C ALA A 376 9.92 -21.40 9.36
N LYS A 377 9.42 -21.08 10.56
CA LYS A 377 9.26 -22.05 11.65
C LYS A 377 8.35 -23.22 11.23
N GLU A 378 7.16 -22.92 10.73
CA GLU A 378 6.19 -23.93 10.33
C GLU A 378 6.71 -24.80 9.17
N ALA A 379 7.35 -24.19 8.16
CA ALA A 379 7.91 -24.89 7.02
C ALA A 379 9.07 -25.83 7.42
N LEU A 380 9.94 -25.39 8.36
CA LEU A 380 10.99 -26.24 8.91
C LEU A 380 10.41 -27.44 9.68
N GLU A 381 9.38 -27.23 10.50
CA GLU A 381 8.70 -28.32 11.23
C GLU A 381 8.06 -29.33 10.26
N LYS A 382 7.62 -28.89 9.09
CA LYS A 382 7.10 -29.73 7.99
C LYS A 382 8.20 -30.36 7.13
N GLY A 383 9.48 -30.09 7.42
CA GLY A 383 10.63 -30.70 6.75
C GLY A 383 11.11 -29.99 5.48
N ALA A 384 10.68 -28.74 5.24
CA ALA A 384 11.22 -27.94 4.14
C ALA A 384 12.71 -27.58 4.40
N SER A 385 13.50 -27.44 3.34
CA SER A 385 14.89 -27.00 3.47
C SER A 385 14.98 -25.51 3.75
N LEU A 386 15.95 -25.09 4.59
CA LEU A 386 16.19 -23.68 4.87
C LEU A 386 16.50 -22.89 3.59
N GLU A 387 17.19 -23.47 2.62
CA GLU A 387 17.51 -22.83 1.34
C GLU A 387 16.24 -22.48 0.57
N ASN A 388 15.27 -23.39 0.48
CA ASN A 388 14.00 -23.15 -0.18
C ASN A 388 13.17 -22.07 0.54
N ILE A 389 13.13 -22.13 1.88
CA ILE A 389 12.44 -21.13 2.71
C ILE A 389 13.04 -19.73 2.47
N MET A 390 14.37 -19.63 2.51
CA MET A 390 15.05 -18.36 2.29
C MET A 390 14.87 -17.85 0.85
N ASP A 391 14.79 -18.75 -0.15
CA ASP A 391 14.48 -18.34 -1.53
C ASP A 391 13.07 -17.71 -1.62
N GLN A 392 12.07 -18.34 -1.03
CA GLN A 392 10.71 -17.82 -0.98
C GLN A 392 10.62 -16.48 -0.25
N ILE A 393 11.29 -16.33 0.90
CA ILE A 393 11.32 -15.08 1.67
C ILE A 393 11.99 -13.96 0.87
N ARG A 394 13.10 -14.24 0.17
CA ARG A 394 13.75 -13.25 -0.73
C ARG A 394 12.83 -12.77 -1.83
N GLN A 395 11.89 -13.59 -2.30
CA GLN A 395 10.96 -13.20 -3.37
C GLN A 395 9.76 -12.44 -2.83
N VAL A 396 9.08 -12.96 -1.80
CA VAL A 396 7.76 -12.47 -1.40
C VAL A 396 7.62 -12.02 0.05
N GLY A 397 8.68 -12.12 0.86
CA GLY A 397 8.66 -11.67 2.26
C GLY A 397 8.48 -10.15 2.39
N ARG A 398 7.74 -9.72 3.42
CA ARG A 398 7.39 -8.31 3.64
C ARG A 398 8.61 -7.42 3.92
N ASP A 399 9.65 -7.94 4.56
CA ASP A 399 10.87 -7.16 4.87
C ASP A 399 11.62 -6.64 3.63
N ASN A 400 11.36 -7.20 2.44
CA ASN A 400 11.87 -6.66 1.17
C ASN A 400 11.44 -5.21 0.92
N ALA A 401 10.22 -4.85 1.31
CA ALA A 401 9.71 -3.50 1.22
C ALA A 401 10.16 -2.60 2.38
N ARG A 402 10.63 -3.19 3.49
CA ARG A 402 10.88 -2.48 4.76
C ARG A 402 12.34 -2.15 5.02
N THR A 403 13.24 -2.49 4.08
CA THR A 403 14.64 -2.05 4.15
C THR A 403 14.75 -0.53 4.10
N PRO A 404 15.78 0.07 4.76
CA PRO A 404 15.94 1.51 4.81
C PRO A 404 15.96 2.19 3.44
N MET A 405 15.33 3.36 3.35
CA MET A 405 15.36 4.23 2.18
C MET A 405 16.79 4.60 1.83
N GLN A 406 17.11 4.64 0.54
CA GLN A 406 18.44 4.88 0.01
C GLN A 406 18.58 6.35 -0.43
N TRP A 407 19.11 7.22 0.44
CA TRP A 407 19.22 8.65 0.17
C TRP A 407 20.47 9.01 -0.63
N ASP A 408 21.62 8.42 -0.29
CA ASP A 408 22.91 8.69 -0.93
C ASP A 408 23.87 7.49 -0.84
N ALA A 409 25.09 7.65 -1.35
CA ALA A 409 26.11 6.61 -1.36
C ALA A 409 26.96 6.55 -0.07
N SER A 410 26.62 7.30 0.98
CA SER A 410 27.31 7.31 2.26
C SER A 410 26.93 6.11 3.14
N LYS A 411 27.51 6.04 4.36
CA LYS A 411 27.20 4.98 5.34
C LYS A 411 25.69 4.86 5.53
N ASN A 412 25.20 3.63 5.58
CA ASN A 412 23.78 3.29 5.71
C ASN A 412 22.88 3.99 4.67
N ALA A 413 23.42 4.23 3.47
CA ALA A 413 22.68 4.92 2.39
C ALA A 413 22.20 6.34 2.77
N GLY A 414 22.85 7.03 3.70
CA GLY A 414 22.40 8.31 4.23
C GLY A 414 21.12 8.25 5.07
N PHE A 415 20.61 7.06 5.34
CA PHE A 415 19.41 6.84 6.16
C PHE A 415 19.68 7.11 7.64
N SER A 416 20.83 6.68 8.17
CA SER A 416 21.18 6.74 9.59
C SER A 416 22.67 6.93 9.80
N THR A 417 23.03 7.65 10.86
CA THR A 417 24.42 7.76 11.36
C THR A 417 24.81 6.64 12.31
N SER A 418 23.87 5.79 12.72
CA SER A 418 24.07 4.65 13.61
C SER A 418 25.10 3.65 13.07
N ASP A 419 25.68 2.85 13.95
CA ASP A 419 26.50 1.71 13.52
C ASP A 419 25.67 0.54 13.00
N LYS A 420 24.41 0.43 13.42
CA LYS A 420 23.49 -0.62 13.03
C LYS A 420 22.11 -0.04 12.76
N THR A 421 21.49 -0.45 11.65
CA THR A 421 20.09 -0.15 11.32
C THR A 421 19.18 -1.31 11.75
N TRP A 422 17.89 -1.04 12.00
CA TRP A 422 16.93 -2.04 12.47
C TRP A 422 16.70 -3.19 11.48
N LEU A 423 16.76 -2.91 10.19
CA LEU A 423 16.90 -3.86 9.09
C LEU A 423 18.15 -3.50 8.27
N PRO A 424 18.76 -4.46 7.58
CA PRO A 424 19.96 -4.20 6.77
C PRO A 424 19.66 -3.28 5.60
N VAL A 425 20.61 -2.41 5.26
CA VAL A 425 20.54 -1.56 4.05
C VAL A 425 20.90 -2.38 2.82
N ASN A 426 20.09 -2.27 1.75
CA ASN A 426 20.37 -2.99 0.51
C ASN A 426 21.74 -2.59 -0.05
N PRO A 427 22.64 -3.54 -0.33
CA PRO A 427 24.01 -3.24 -0.74
C PRO A 427 24.13 -2.47 -2.06
N ASN A 428 23.05 -2.42 -2.86
CA ASN A 428 23.02 -1.67 -4.11
C ASN A 428 22.80 -0.15 -3.94
N TYR A 429 22.75 0.34 -2.69
CA TYR A 429 22.51 1.76 -2.40
C TYR A 429 23.58 2.71 -2.98
N LYS A 430 24.76 2.20 -3.30
CA LYS A 430 25.83 3.01 -3.92
C LYS A 430 25.46 3.46 -5.32
N ASP A 431 24.64 2.68 -6.02
CA ASP A 431 24.21 2.94 -7.39
C ASP A 431 22.75 3.39 -7.44
N ILE A 432 21.93 2.89 -6.52
CA ILE A 432 20.48 3.17 -6.45
C ILE A 432 20.23 4.02 -5.21
N ASN A 433 20.10 5.32 -5.40
CA ASN A 433 19.81 6.26 -4.30
C ASN A 433 19.21 7.57 -4.82
N VAL A 434 18.62 8.34 -3.92
CA VAL A 434 17.96 9.63 -4.24
C VAL A 434 18.92 10.65 -4.83
N GLU A 435 20.15 10.77 -4.28
CA GLU A 435 21.14 11.75 -4.77
C GLU A 435 21.46 11.50 -6.24
N SER A 436 21.77 10.24 -6.60
CA SER A 436 22.04 9.83 -7.99
C SER A 436 20.83 10.02 -8.89
N ALA A 437 19.61 9.71 -8.41
CA ALA A 437 18.38 9.92 -9.15
C ALA A 437 18.10 11.40 -9.44
N LEU A 438 18.33 12.28 -8.48
CA LEU A 438 18.15 13.72 -8.65
C LEU A 438 19.21 14.36 -9.57
N ALA A 439 20.40 13.77 -9.64
CA ALA A 439 21.47 14.24 -10.53
C ALA A 439 21.24 13.88 -12.00
N ASN A 440 20.41 12.88 -12.29
CA ASN A 440 20.12 12.41 -13.65
C ASN A 440 18.72 12.84 -14.10
N PRO A 441 18.57 13.81 -15.01
CA PRO A 441 17.26 14.27 -15.53
C PRO A 441 16.41 13.18 -16.18
N GLU A 442 17.05 12.10 -16.64
CA GLU A 442 16.40 10.94 -17.27
C GLU A 442 16.10 9.81 -16.27
N SER A 443 16.28 10.03 -14.96
CA SER A 443 16.03 9.00 -13.95
C SER A 443 14.55 8.65 -13.80
N ILE A 444 14.29 7.56 -13.09
CA ILE A 444 12.94 7.10 -12.71
C ILE A 444 12.20 8.21 -11.95
N PHE A 445 12.90 8.93 -11.04
CA PHE A 445 12.33 10.02 -10.24
C PHE A 445 11.62 11.07 -11.11
N TYR A 446 12.26 11.53 -12.19
CA TYR A 446 11.68 12.55 -13.06
C TYR A 446 10.53 12.02 -13.93
N THR A 447 10.48 10.71 -14.19
CA THR A 447 9.29 10.08 -14.79
C THR A 447 8.11 10.12 -13.84
N TYR A 448 8.30 9.75 -12.56
CA TYR A 448 7.26 9.89 -11.54
C TYR A 448 6.83 11.34 -11.34
N GLN A 449 7.78 12.28 -11.27
CA GLN A 449 7.48 13.71 -11.15
C GLN A 449 6.58 14.20 -12.30
N LYS A 450 6.88 13.80 -13.55
CA LYS A 450 6.05 14.13 -14.72
C LYS A 450 4.64 13.51 -14.61
N LEU A 451 4.53 12.25 -14.21
CA LEU A 451 3.25 11.57 -14.01
C LEU A 451 2.39 12.24 -12.92
N VAL A 452 3.01 12.63 -11.81
CA VAL A 452 2.35 13.37 -10.73
C VAL A 452 1.86 14.74 -11.22
N ALA A 453 2.68 15.46 -11.97
CA ALA A 453 2.30 16.75 -12.57
C ALA A 453 1.14 16.62 -13.57
N LEU A 454 1.15 15.56 -14.39
CA LEU A 454 0.04 15.23 -15.30
C LEU A 454 -1.24 14.98 -14.51
N ARG A 455 -1.20 14.18 -13.43
CA ARG A 455 -2.37 13.89 -12.57
C ARG A 455 -3.00 15.17 -12.02
N LYS A 456 -2.18 16.12 -11.55
CA LYS A 456 -2.65 17.40 -11.01
C LYS A 456 -3.32 18.29 -12.06
N THR A 457 -2.84 18.25 -13.30
CA THR A 457 -3.19 19.25 -14.33
C THR A 457 -4.13 18.75 -15.41
N GLN A 458 -4.19 17.43 -15.66
CA GLN A 458 -4.92 16.86 -16.79
C GLN A 458 -6.26 16.24 -16.37
N ASP A 459 -7.36 16.85 -16.78
CA ASP A 459 -8.72 16.37 -16.45
C ASP A 459 -9.04 15.01 -17.09
N TRP A 460 -8.45 14.68 -18.25
CA TRP A 460 -8.71 13.39 -18.91
C TRP A 460 -8.28 12.18 -18.05
N LEU A 461 -7.31 12.33 -17.15
CA LEU A 461 -6.92 11.27 -16.22
C LEU A 461 -8.03 10.93 -15.22
N VAL A 462 -8.95 11.87 -14.98
CA VAL A 462 -10.14 11.69 -14.14
C VAL A 462 -11.35 11.29 -14.97
N ASP A 463 -11.62 12.01 -16.06
CA ASP A 463 -12.92 12.00 -16.74
C ASP A 463 -12.99 11.06 -17.96
N ALA A 464 -11.83 10.63 -18.51
CA ALA A 464 -11.80 9.80 -19.73
C ALA A 464 -12.27 8.37 -19.49
N ASP A 465 -12.96 7.80 -20.48
CA ASP A 465 -13.29 6.39 -20.52
C ASP A 465 -12.04 5.54 -20.80
N PHE A 466 -12.13 4.25 -20.48
CA PHE A 466 -11.05 3.29 -20.69
C PHE A 466 -11.47 2.25 -21.75
N GLU A 467 -10.58 1.98 -22.69
CA GLU A 467 -10.75 0.98 -23.73
C GLU A 467 -9.48 0.15 -23.87
N LEU A 468 -9.54 -1.14 -23.55
CA LEU A 468 -8.43 -2.07 -23.74
C LEU A 468 -8.27 -2.40 -25.23
N LEU A 469 -7.04 -2.36 -25.74
CA LEU A 469 -6.73 -2.81 -27.11
C LEU A 469 -6.29 -4.27 -27.14
N GLU A 470 -6.67 -4.97 -28.19
CA GLU A 470 -6.13 -6.30 -28.50
C GLU A 470 -4.65 -6.18 -28.92
N THR A 471 -3.78 -6.89 -28.24
CA THR A 471 -2.34 -6.88 -28.46
C THR A 471 -1.75 -8.26 -28.13
N THR A 472 -0.45 -8.44 -28.39
CA THR A 472 0.28 -9.66 -27.99
C THR A 472 0.18 -9.89 -26.47
N ASP A 473 0.55 -11.07 -26.03
CA ASP A 473 0.60 -11.48 -24.63
C ASP A 473 1.70 -10.78 -23.80
N LYS A 474 2.53 -9.93 -24.43
CA LYS A 474 3.58 -9.14 -23.76
C LYS A 474 3.35 -7.63 -23.85
N VAL A 475 2.40 -7.19 -24.67
CA VAL A 475 2.10 -5.77 -24.83
C VAL A 475 0.77 -5.42 -24.14
N PHE A 476 0.79 -4.41 -23.27
CA PHE A 476 -0.40 -3.83 -22.69
C PHE A 476 -0.66 -2.47 -23.36
N ALA A 477 -1.76 -2.36 -24.09
CA ALA A 477 -2.18 -1.09 -24.68
C ALA A 477 -3.63 -0.77 -24.38
N TYR A 478 -3.91 0.51 -24.11
CA TYR A 478 -5.26 1.00 -23.85
C TYR A 478 -5.43 2.44 -24.30
N ILE A 479 -6.66 2.82 -24.54
CA ILE A 479 -7.05 4.19 -24.87
C ILE A 479 -7.80 4.81 -23.71
N ARG A 480 -7.47 6.07 -23.39
CA ARG A 480 -8.27 6.94 -22.53
C ARG A 480 -8.97 7.95 -23.43
N LYS A 481 -10.31 7.94 -23.45
CA LYS A 481 -11.10 8.70 -24.42
C LYS A 481 -12.02 9.71 -23.75
N THR A 482 -11.93 10.97 -24.15
CA THR A 482 -12.89 12.04 -23.87
C THR A 482 -13.73 12.35 -25.12
N LYS A 483 -14.64 13.32 -25.02
CA LYS A 483 -15.41 13.77 -26.19
C LYS A 483 -14.53 14.37 -27.28
N ASP A 484 -13.41 15.01 -26.89
CA ASP A 484 -12.61 15.87 -27.77
C ASP A 484 -11.19 15.35 -28.02
N SER A 485 -10.76 14.31 -27.30
CA SER A 485 -9.40 13.80 -27.36
C SER A 485 -9.33 12.32 -26.99
N SER A 486 -8.38 11.63 -27.61
CA SER A 486 -8.01 10.26 -27.24
C SER A 486 -6.53 10.18 -26.88
N TYR A 487 -6.19 9.38 -25.88
CA TYR A 487 -4.83 9.18 -25.41
C TYR A 487 -4.53 7.69 -25.46
N LEU A 488 -3.58 7.30 -26.29
CA LEU A 488 -3.12 5.92 -26.42
C LEU A 488 -1.93 5.70 -25.49
N VAL A 489 -2.02 4.70 -24.64
CA VAL A 489 -0.93 4.22 -23.79
C VAL A 489 -0.53 2.84 -24.28
N VAL A 490 0.77 2.63 -24.53
CA VAL A 490 1.32 1.36 -25.00
C VAL A 490 2.55 1.02 -24.19
N VAL A 491 2.62 -0.20 -23.67
CA VAL A 491 3.72 -0.68 -22.85
C VAL A 491 4.11 -2.11 -23.25
N ASN A 492 5.36 -2.31 -23.58
CA ASN A 492 5.96 -3.64 -23.71
C ASN A 492 6.44 -4.11 -22.32
N LEU A 493 5.79 -5.12 -21.78
CA LEU A 493 6.11 -5.70 -20.47
C LEU A 493 7.04 -6.91 -20.60
N SER A 494 8.06 -6.80 -21.46
CA SER A 494 9.07 -7.85 -21.67
C SER A 494 10.43 -7.26 -22.03
N ASP A 495 11.45 -8.09 -21.89
CA ASP A 495 12.84 -7.82 -22.33
C ASP A 495 13.08 -8.13 -23.80
N GLN A 496 12.03 -8.43 -24.57
CA GLN A 496 12.08 -8.77 -25.99
C GLN A 496 11.40 -7.69 -26.82
N GLU A 497 11.85 -7.55 -28.08
CA GLU A 497 11.16 -6.73 -29.08
C GLU A 497 9.76 -7.32 -29.36
N GLN A 498 8.76 -6.46 -29.48
CA GLN A 498 7.37 -6.82 -29.77
C GLN A 498 6.83 -6.07 -30.99
N ASP A 499 5.98 -6.72 -31.76
CA ASP A 499 5.23 -6.07 -32.84
C ASP A 499 4.08 -5.24 -32.25
N PHE A 500 3.95 -4.00 -32.73
CA PHE A 500 2.83 -3.14 -32.41
C PHE A 500 2.54 -2.17 -33.57
N CYS A 501 1.44 -2.38 -34.27
CA CYS A 501 1.01 -1.53 -35.37
C CYS A 501 -0.20 -0.72 -34.94
N TYR A 502 -0.08 0.59 -34.98
CA TYR A 502 -1.16 1.53 -34.75
C TYR A 502 -0.99 2.77 -35.61
N ASP A 503 -2.09 3.45 -35.96
CA ASP A 503 -2.00 4.69 -36.71
C ASP A 503 -1.67 5.86 -35.77
N PHE A 504 -0.44 6.36 -35.89
CA PHE A 504 0.08 7.49 -35.11
C PHE A 504 0.00 8.82 -35.87
N GLU A 505 -0.76 8.91 -36.97
CA GLU A 505 -0.86 10.17 -37.73
C GLU A 505 -1.25 11.33 -36.80
N ARG A 506 -0.36 12.35 -36.76
CA ARG A 506 -0.51 13.55 -35.92
C ARG A 506 -0.55 13.29 -34.42
N ALA A 507 0.02 12.20 -33.92
CA ALA A 507 0.17 11.96 -32.50
C ALA A 507 1.14 12.96 -31.85
N GLU A 508 0.84 13.35 -30.61
CA GLU A 508 1.70 14.20 -29.77
C GLU A 508 2.10 13.41 -28.53
N VAL A 509 3.41 13.30 -28.29
CA VAL A 509 3.94 12.56 -27.13
C VAL A 509 3.58 13.31 -25.85
N VAL A 510 2.87 12.64 -24.93
CA VAL A 510 2.55 13.13 -23.59
C VAL A 510 3.65 12.75 -22.61
N ILE A 511 4.03 11.47 -22.59
CA ILE A 511 5.13 10.93 -21.78
C ILE A 511 5.64 9.64 -22.42
N ALA A 512 6.96 9.42 -22.37
CA ALA A 512 7.57 8.20 -22.87
C ALA A 512 8.88 7.91 -22.12
N ASN A 513 9.33 6.65 -22.18
CA ASN A 513 10.67 6.21 -21.82
C ASN A 513 11.49 5.79 -23.07
N THR A 514 10.99 6.09 -24.26
CA THR A 514 11.54 5.74 -25.57
C THR A 514 11.24 6.83 -26.58
N GLU A 515 11.82 6.74 -27.79
CA GLU A 515 11.50 7.58 -28.94
C GLU A 515 10.29 7.02 -29.71
N LEU A 516 9.53 7.89 -30.36
CA LEU A 516 8.30 7.50 -31.07
C LEU A 516 8.60 6.88 -32.45
N GLU A 517 9.63 7.35 -33.12
CA GLU A 517 9.95 6.99 -34.52
C GLU A 517 10.09 5.47 -34.75
N PRO A 518 10.76 4.69 -33.89
CA PRO A 518 10.84 3.23 -34.09
C PRO A 518 9.46 2.55 -34.06
N ILE A 519 8.52 3.09 -33.29
CA ILE A 519 7.17 2.55 -33.14
C ILE A 519 6.33 2.90 -34.36
N THR A 520 6.41 4.16 -34.85
CA THR A 520 5.65 4.63 -36.01
C THR A 520 6.15 4.08 -37.33
N ASP A 521 7.48 4.04 -37.55
CA ASP A 521 8.08 3.71 -38.80
C ASP A 521 8.27 2.20 -39.01
N GLN A 522 8.50 1.46 -37.94
CA GLN A 522 8.84 0.04 -37.98
C GLN A 522 7.77 -0.88 -37.40
N GLY A 523 6.78 -0.33 -36.66
CA GLY A 523 5.78 -1.11 -35.95
C GLY A 523 6.38 -1.98 -34.84
N LYS A 524 7.46 -1.49 -34.20
CA LYS A 524 8.25 -2.25 -33.22
C LYS A 524 8.37 -1.50 -31.90
N LEU A 525 8.12 -2.23 -30.81
CA LEU A 525 8.45 -1.82 -29.45
C LEU A 525 9.70 -2.56 -29.01
N GLN A 526 10.72 -1.84 -28.59
CA GLN A 526 11.90 -2.45 -27.98
C GLN A 526 11.59 -2.91 -26.55
N ALA A 527 12.51 -3.66 -25.93
CA ALA A 527 12.39 -4.12 -24.55
C ALA A 527 11.97 -2.98 -23.62
N TRP A 528 10.89 -3.18 -22.87
CA TRP A 528 10.34 -2.24 -21.88
C TRP A 528 10.00 -0.84 -22.42
N ASP A 529 9.72 -0.72 -23.71
CA ASP A 529 9.20 0.54 -24.26
C ASP A 529 7.83 0.87 -23.66
N ALA A 530 7.65 2.14 -23.29
CA ALA A 530 6.40 2.68 -22.79
C ALA A 530 6.17 4.09 -23.31
N ILE A 531 5.00 4.36 -23.85
CA ILE A 531 4.64 5.65 -24.39
C ILE A 531 3.18 5.96 -24.20
N CYS A 532 2.87 7.23 -23.92
CA CYS A 532 1.54 7.79 -24.03
C CYS A 532 1.55 8.90 -25.08
N VAL A 533 0.64 8.82 -26.03
CA VAL A 533 0.45 9.85 -27.06
C VAL A 533 -0.99 10.35 -27.05
N LYS A 534 -1.15 11.66 -27.31
CA LYS A 534 -2.43 12.26 -27.61
C LYS A 534 -2.70 12.11 -29.10
N MET A 535 -3.83 11.49 -29.43
CA MET A 535 -4.31 11.32 -30.81
C MET A 535 -5.16 12.54 -31.20
N LYS A 536 -5.02 12.99 -32.44
CA LYS A 536 -5.80 14.13 -32.97
C LYS A 536 -7.07 13.65 -33.68
#